data_3f850317e829de680a5c91f19a6f2a45
#
_entry.id   3f850317e829de680a5c91f19a6f2a45
#
_cell.length_a   1.000
_cell.length_b   1.000
_cell.length_c   1.000
_cell.angle_alpha   90.00
_cell.angle_beta   90.00
_cell.angle_gamma   90.00
#
_symmetry.space_group_name_H-M   'P 1'
#
loop_
_entity.id
_entity.type
_entity.pdbx_description
1 polymer ?
#
loop_
_entity_poly.entity_id
_entity_poly.type
_entity_poly.pdbx_seq_one_letter_code
_entity_poly.pdbx_strand_id
1 'polypeptide(L)'
;MPLFENLEEFKGVSPALQWAIFIVGALIVVVAAVSVVISIWLAIKYVKFNRKNNSRNLSGASAARKILDKHGLQHIKVSVTGSLLFGNSYSHYFKKVRIRRLTNKKPTITSLAMGAEKSALAILDKEGDKDMKTRVALTPWIYFGPFAFIPLMVVGIAIDFLVFNFNGVATTVAAALGLVIYVISFVLSIMTLKTEKKAQDLACKILKEDDMATDEEIGMMKELFTLYNIQYINDIVLEFLQMILKILEFVAKMQSESSGD
;
A
#
# COMPACT_ATOMS: atom_id res chain seq x y z
N MET A 1 -15.64 21.50 28.38
CA MET A 1 -16.56 20.47 28.83
C MET A 1 -16.01 19.15 28.30
N PRO A 2 -15.64 18.18 29.15
CA PRO A 2 -15.12 16.89 28.66
C PRO A 2 -16.25 16.11 27.98
N LEU A 3 -15.99 15.67 26.74
CA LEU A 3 -17.00 14.97 25.93
C LEU A 3 -17.27 13.56 26.44
N PHE A 4 -16.36 12.99 27.23
CA PHE A 4 -16.33 11.58 27.61
C PHE A 4 -16.07 11.37 29.12
N GLU A 5 -16.51 12.31 29.97
CA GLU A 5 -16.29 12.27 31.42
C GLU A 5 -16.80 11.00 32.10
N ASN A 6 -17.76 10.31 31.45
CA ASN A 6 -18.41 9.10 31.97
C ASN A 6 -17.78 7.80 31.45
N LEU A 7 -16.80 7.84 30.56
CA LEU A 7 -16.12 6.66 30.06
C LEU A 7 -14.90 6.38 30.92
N GLU A 8 -14.84 5.20 31.54
CA GLU A 8 -13.71 4.82 32.41
C GLU A 8 -12.36 4.91 31.71
N GLU A 9 -12.33 4.65 30.39
CA GLU A 9 -11.12 4.74 29.56
C GLU A 9 -10.51 6.16 29.46
N PHE A 10 -11.27 7.23 29.79
CA PHE A 10 -10.81 8.62 29.72
C PHE A 10 -10.62 9.29 31.09
N LYS A 11 -10.74 8.52 32.19
CA LYS A 11 -10.42 9.03 33.51
C LYS A 11 -8.94 9.43 33.58
N GLY A 12 -8.66 10.66 34.04
CA GLY A 12 -7.30 11.21 34.10
C GLY A 12 -6.74 11.76 32.81
N VAL A 13 -7.44 11.61 31.67
CA VAL A 13 -7.01 12.13 30.37
C VAL A 13 -7.42 13.59 30.22
N SER A 14 -6.50 14.45 29.80
CA SER A 14 -6.79 15.89 29.63
C SER A 14 -7.89 16.12 28.58
N PRO A 15 -8.79 17.12 28.79
CA PRO A 15 -9.87 17.43 27.82
C PRO A 15 -9.36 17.73 26.41
N ALA A 16 -8.18 18.35 26.28
CA ALA A 16 -7.57 18.63 24.98
C ALA A 16 -7.22 17.36 24.22
N LEU A 17 -6.70 16.35 24.91
CA LEU A 17 -6.35 15.07 24.32
C LEU A 17 -7.60 14.25 23.93
N GLN A 18 -8.65 14.28 24.75
CA GLN A 18 -9.95 13.70 24.42
C GLN A 18 -10.54 14.27 23.13
N TRP A 19 -10.51 15.62 22.99
CA TRP A 19 -10.93 16.27 21.76
C TRP A 19 -10.06 15.92 20.55
N ALA A 20 -8.75 15.84 20.73
CA ALA A 20 -7.85 15.44 19.65
C ALA A 20 -8.17 14.03 19.15
N ILE A 21 -8.37 13.06 20.04
CA ILE A 21 -8.77 11.69 19.71
C ILE A 21 -10.10 11.69 18.93
N PHE A 22 -11.09 12.41 19.41
CA PHE A 22 -12.39 12.51 18.75
C PHE A 22 -12.30 13.11 17.35
N ILE A 23 -11.58 14.22 17.18
CA ILE A 23 -11.43 14.91 15.89
C ILE A 23 -10.72 13.98 14.89
N VAL A 24 -9.62 13.34 15.31
CA VAL A 24 -8.88 12.42 14.44
C VAL A 24 -9.74 11.19 14.09
N GLY A 25 -10.48 10.64 15.05
CA GLY A 25 -11.44 9.56 14.79
C GLY A 25 -12.53 9.96 13.79
N ALA A 26 -13.10 11.15 13.92
CA ALA A 26 -14.08 11.67 12.97
C ALA A 26 -13.47 11.87 11.56
N LEU A 27 -12.24 12.39 11.46
CA LEU A 27 -11.52 12.51 10.18
C LEU A 27 -11.28 11.14 9.53
N ILE A 28 -10.92 10.12 10.32
CA ILE A 28 -10.75 8.74 9.82
C ILE A 28 -12.04 8.25 9.18
N VAL A 29 -13.19 8.44 9.84
CA VAL A 29 -14.50 8.05 9.30
C VAL A 29 -14.78 8.75 7.96
N VAL A 30 -14.53 10.06 7.87
CA VAL A 30 -14.72 10.82 6.63
C VAL A 30 -13.80 10.31 5.52
N VAL A 31 -12.50 10.14 5.79
CA VAL A 31 -11.53 9.64 4.79
C VAL A 31 -11.85 8.21 4.39
N ALA A 32 -12.29 7.35 5.32
CA ALA A 32 -12.74 6.00 5.01
C ALA A 32 -13.98 5.99 4.10
N ALA A 33 -14.93 6.88 4.32
CA ALA A 33 -16.09 7.03 3.42
C ALA A 33 -15.66 7.47 2.01
N VAL A 34 -14.73 8.42 1.91
CA VAL A 34 -14.12 8.83 0.62
C VAL A 34 -13.39 7.65 -0.04
N SER A 35 -12.66 6.84 0.73
CA SER A 35 -11.99 5.64 0.24
C SER A 35 -12.97 4.64 -0.40
N VAL A 36 -14.13 4.43 0.21
CA VAL A 36 -15.19 3.58 -0.36
C VAL A 36 -15.66 4.13 -1.71
N VAL A 37 -15.91 5.43 -1.82
CA VAL A 37 -16.36 6.05 -3.08
C VAL A 37 -15.31 5.90 -4.18
N ILE A 38 -14.03 6.18 -3.87
CA ILE A 38 -12.91 6.01 -4.81
C ILE A 38 -12.78 4.56 -5.25
N SER A 39 -12.88 3.61 -4.30
CA SER A 39 -12.80 2.16 -4.57
C SER A 39 -13.92 1.68 -5.49
N ILE A 40 -15.15 2.17 -5.29
CA ILE A 40 -16.28 1.87 -6.18
C ILE A 40 -16.02 2.43 -7.58
N TRP A 41 -15.56 3.66 -7.68
CA TRP A 41 -15.25 4.29 -8.97
C TRP A 41 -14.14 3.54 -9.72
N LEU A 42 -13.05 3.22 -9.00
CA LEU A 42 -11.96 2.40 -9.54
C LEU A 42 -12.47 1.03 -10.01
N ALA A 43 -13.33 0.36 -9.23
CA ALA A 43 -13.92 -0.93 -9.59
C ALA A 43 -14.77 -0.83 -10.87
N ILE A 44 -15.59 0.21 -11.01
CA ILE A 44 -16.41 0.45 -12.21
C ILE A 44 -15.52 0.62 -13.46
N LYS A 45 -14.48 1.48 -13.37
CA LYS A 45 -13.54 1.71 -14.48
C LYS A 45 -12.70 0.47 -14.79
N TYR A 46 -12.23 -0.22 -13.76
CA TYR A 46 -11.51 -1.48 -13.91
C TYR A 46 -12.36 -2.50 -14.69
N VAL A 47 -13.61 -2.73 -14.28
CA VAL A 47 -14.53 -3.66 -14.97
C VAL A 47 -14.81 -3.21 -16.40
N LYS A 48 -15.06 -1.90 -16.62
CA LYS A 48 -15.29 -1.34 -17.96
C LYS A 48 -14.10 -1.64 -18.88
N PHE A 49 -12.88 -1.33 -18.46
CA PHE A 49 -11.67 -1.53 -19.28
C PHE A 49 -11.26 -3.00 -19.36
N ASN A 50 -11.64 -3.81 -18.38
CA ASN A 50 -11.44 -5.26 -18.41
C ASN A 50 -12.44 -6.01 -19.29
N ARG A 51 -13.44 -5.33 -19.87
CA ARG A 51 -14.36 -5.86 -20.88
C ARG A 51 -13.97 -5.43 -22.30
N LYS A 52 -13.16 -4.39 -22.45
CA LYS A 52 -12.73 -3.87 -23.76
C LYS A 52 -11.41 -4.55 -24.14
N ASN A 53 -11.43 -5.32 -25.23
CA ASN A 53 -10.21 -5.92 -25.79
C ASN A 53 -9.28 -4.81 -26.33
N ASN A 54 -7.98 -4.99 -26.20
CA ASN A 54 -7.01 -4.13 -26.84
C ASN A 54 -6.83 -4.48 -28.31
N SER A 55 -6.45 -3.49 -29.11
CA SER A 55 -6.32 -3.57 -30.56
C SER A 55 -5.31 -4.62 -31.04
N ARG A 56 -4.30 -4.92 -30.23
CA ARG A 56 -3.25 -5.87 -30.53
C ARG A 56 -3.52 -7.28 -30.01
N ASN A 57 -4.66 -7.49 -29.37
CA ASN A 57 -5.09 -8.78 -28.78
C ASN A 57 -4.03 -9.39 -27.82
N LEU A 58 -3.33 -8.53 -27.05
CA LEU A 58 -2.27 -8.93 -26.14
C LEU A 58 -2.82 -9.13 -24.73
N SER A 59 -2.62 -10.32 -24.15
CA SER A 59 -2.85 -10.52 -22.71
C SER A 59 -1.77 -9.82 -21.89
N GLY A 60 -2.02 -9.58 -20.60
CA GLY A 60 -1.04 -8.93 -19.73
C GLY A 60 0.28 -9.69 -19.63
N ALA A 61 0.22 -11.02 -19.58
CA ALA A 61 1.43 -11.85 -19.56
C ALA A 61 2.18 -11.82 -20.91
N SER A 62 1.45 -11.85 -22.04
CA SER A 62 2.05 -11.76 -23.37
C SER A 62 2.69 -10.38 -23.60
N ALA A 63 2.02 -9.31 -23.19
CA ALA A 63 2.56 -7.98 -23.25
C ALA A 63 3.81 -7.83 -22.38
N ALA A 64 3.75 -8.30 -21.13
CA ALA A 64 4.89 -8.30 -20.24
C ALA A 64 6.09 -9.05 -20.83
N ARG A 65 5.87 -10.24 -21.40
CA ARG A 65 6.94 -11.02 -22.02
C ARG A 65 7.56 -10.27 -23.20
N LYS A 66 6.73 -9.72 -24.10
CA LYS A 66 7.19 -8.97 -25.28
C LYS A 66 8.02 -7.73 -24.89
N ILE A 67 7.56 -6.97 -23.91
CA ILE A 67 8.28 -5.79 -23.39
C ILE A 67 9.62 -6.21 -22.79
N LEU A 68 9.63 -7.21 -21.91
CA LEU A 68 10.85 -7.68 -21.25
C LEU A 68 11.89 -8.23 -22.25
N ASP A 69 11.45 -8.97 -23.26
CA ASP A 69 12.33 -9.53 -24.29
C ASP A 69 13.00 -8.41 -25.10
N LYS A 70 12.23 -7.41 -25.50
CA LYS A 70 12.75 -6.26 -26.27
C LYS A 70 13.78 -5.44 -25.49
N HIS A 71 13.63 -5.40 -24.15
CA HIS A 71 14.56 -4.66 -23.26
C HIS A 71 15.69 -5.53 -22.70
N GLY A 72 15.93 -6.74 -23.24
CA GLY A 72 17.02 -7.63 -22.80
C GLY A 72 16.83 -8.18 -21.38
N LEU A 73 15.58 -8.46 -21.00
CA LEU A 73 15.18 -8.98 -19.69
C LEU A 73 14.56 -10.39 -19.79
N GLN A 74 15.11 -11.23 -20.69
CA GLN A 74 14.65 -12.61 -20.93
C GLN A 74 14.72 -13.48 -19.68
N HIS A 75 15.66 -13.19 -18.77
CA HIS A 75 15.85 -13.92 -17.52
C HIS A 75 14.73 -13.66 -16.50
N ILE A 76 13.94 -12.59 -16.66
CA ILE A 76 12.82 -12.30 -15.79
C ILE A 76 11.62 -13.17 -16.16
N LYS A 77 11.19 -14.00 -15.22
CA LYS A 77 10.05 -14.91 -15.43
C LYS A 77 8.72 -14.14 -15.42
N VAL A 78 7.86 -14.42 -16.38
CA VAL A 78 6.46 -13.95 -16.36
C VAL A 78 5.56 -15.11 -15.94
N SER A 79 4.71 -14.89 -14.94
CA SER A 79 3.80 -15.93 -14.46
C SER A 79 2.39 -15.39 -14.22
N VAL A 80 1.42 -16.22 -14.52
CA VAL A 80 0.02 -15.98 -14.19
C VAL A 80 -0.29 -16.69 -12.87
N THR A 81 -0.78 -15.94 -11.88
CA THR A 81 -1.11 -16.48 -10.55
C THR A 81 -2.61 -16.45 -10.29
N GLY A 82 -3.11 -17.52 -9.66
CA GLY A 82 -4.49 -17.58 -9.16
C GLY A 82 -4.66 -17.08 -7.73
N SER A 83 -3.56 -16.70 -7.07
CA SER A 83 -3.61 -16.23 -5.67
C SER A 83 -4.47 -14.99 -5.51
N LEU A 84 -5.33 -15.02 -4.49
CA LEU A 84 -6.10 -13.84 -4.06
C LEU A 84 -5.24 -12.86 -3.26
N LEU A 85 -4.19 -13.36 -2.60
CA LEU A 85 -3.31 -12.58 -1.73
C LEU A 85 -2.29 -11.75 -2.52
N PHE A 86 -1.83 -12.27 -3.68
CA PHE A 86 -0.81 -11.59 -4.48
C PHE A 86 -1.43 -10.95 -5.73
N GLY A 87 -1.39 -9.63 -5.80
CA GLY A 87 -1.79 -8.83 -6.95
C GLY A 87 -0.84 -8.95 -8.15
N ASN A 88 -1.08 -8.10 -9.16
CA ASN A 88 -0.09 -7.88 -10.21
C ASN A 88 1.15 -7.25 -9.58
N SER A 89 2.33 -7.82 -9.80
CA SER A 89 3.55 -7.36 -9.12
C SER A 89 4.81 -7.68 -9.90
N TYR A 90 5.84 -6.88 -9.69
CA TYR A 90 7.22 -7.21 -10.02
C TYR A 90 7.99 -7.49 -8.72
N SER A 91 8.80 -8.53 -8.72
CA SER A 91 9.71 -8.86 -7.61
C SER A 91 11.16 -8.85 -8.06
N HIS A 92 11.94 -7.94 -7.48
CA HIS A 92 13.38 -7.87 -7.68
C HIS A 92 14.09 -9.16 -7.22
N TYR A 93 13.76 -9.63 -6.02
CA TYR A 93 14.42 -10.80 -5.42
C TYR A 93 14.17 -12.11 -6.18
N PHE A 94 12.93 -12.31 -6.67
CA PHE A 94 12.57 -13.51 -7.42
C PHE A 94 12.72 -13.36 -8.94
N LYS A 95 13.18 -12.19 -9.42
CA LYS A 95 13.29 -11.86 -10.86
C LYS A 95 12.06 -12.30 -11.64
N LYS A 96 10.90 -11.81 -11.18
CA LYS A 96 9.60 -12.31 -11.64
C LYS A 96 8.55 -11.21 -11.74
N VAL A 97 7.86 -11.18 -12.88
CA VAL A 97 6.60 -10.46 -13.06
C VAL A 97 5.44 -11.44 -12.85
N ARG A 98 4.50 -11.07 -11.98
CA ARG A 98 3.27 -11.84 -11.73
C ARG A 98 2.08 -11.05 -12.23
N ILE A 99 1.22 -11.72 -13.01
CA ILE A 99 -0.06 -11.17 -13.44
C ILE A 99 -1.18 -12.05 -12.86
N ARG A 100 -2.20 -11.43 -12.27
CA ARG A 100 -3.34 -12.17 -11.75
C ARG A 100 -4.09 -12.87 -12.87
N ARG A 101 -4.55 -14.10 -12.63
CA ARG A 101 -5.35 -14.88 -13.61
C ARG A 101 -6.57 -14.11 -14.08
N LEU A 102 -7.30 -13.43 -13.17
CA LEU A 102 -8.46 -12.62 -13.51
C LEU A 102 -8.10 -11.46 -14.46
N THR A 103 -6.98 -10.79 -14.23
CA THR A 103 -6.47 -9.74 -15.11
C THR A 103 -6.02 -10.30 -16.46
N ASN A 104 -5.40 -11.49 -16.48
CA ASN A 104 -4.82 -12.09 -17.69
C ASN A 104 -5.82 -12.92 -18.51
N LYS A 105 -7.08 -13.11 -18.03
CA LYS A 105 -8.05 -14.03 -18.65
C LYS A 105 -8.39 -13.65 -20.10
N LYS A 106 -8.36 -12.36 -20.42
CA LYS A 106 -8.67 -11.79 -21.73
C LYS A 106 -7.63 -10.75 -22.12
N PRO A 107 -7.41 -10.52 -23.42
CA PRO A 107 -6.51 -9.48 -23.93
C PRO A 107 -7.16 -8.09 -23.84
N THR A 108 -7.42 -7.62 -22.64
CA THR A 108 -8.14 -6.37 -22.37
C THR A 108 -7.19 -5.20 -22.15
N ILE A 109 -7.70 -3.98 -22.18
CA ILE A 109 -6.95 -2.76 -21.88
C ILE A 109 -6.36 -2.83 -20.47
N THR A 110 -7.15 -3.26 -19.46
CA THR A 110 -6.66 -3.45 -18.09
C THR A 110 -5.53 -4.48 -18.04
N SER A 111 -5.67 -5.58 -18.77
CA SER A 111 -4.65 -6.63 -18.81
C SER A 111 -3.34 -6.11 -19.38
N LEU A 112 -3.41 -5.40 -20.51
CA LEU A 112 -2.28 -4.78 -21.17
C LEU A 112 -1.59 -3.75 -20.26
N ALA A 113 -2.36 -2.85 -19.64
CA ALA A 113 -1.86 -1.83 -18.72
C ALA A 113 -1.07 -2.44 -17.55
N MET A 114 -1.64 -3.44 -16.88
CA MET A 114 -0.99 -4.11 -15.74
C MET A 114 0.28 -4.86 -16.14
N GLY A 115 0.25 -5.54 -17.29
CA GLY A 115 1.43 -6.23 -17.83
C GLY A 115 2.57 -5.26 -18.14
N ALA A 116 2.27 -4.17 -18.81
CA ALA A 116 3.25 -3.14 -19.16
C ALA A 116 3.84 -2.42 -17.93
N GLU A 117 2.98 -2.03 -16.97
CA GLU A 117 3.42 -1.36 -15.74
C GLU A 117 4.41 -2.23 -14.94
N LYS A 118 4.10 -3.53 -14.77
CA LYS A 118 4.99 -4.39 -13.98
C LYS A 118 6.28 -4.75 -14.73
N SER A 119 6.26 -4.71 -16.07
CA SER A 119 7.47 -4.81 -16.90
C SER A 119 8.30 -3.53 -16.84
N ALA A 120 7.67 -2.36 -16.80
CA ALA A 120 8.36 -1.09 -16.64
C ALA A 120 9.11 -1.00 -15.30
N LEU A 121 8.55 -1.54 -14.20
CA LEU A 121 9.29 -1.66 -12.93
C LEU A 121 10.56 -2.51 -13.08
N ALA A 122 10.51 -3.60 -13.86
CA ALA A 122 11.68 -4.42 -14.12
C ALA A 122 12.74 -3.71 -14.96
N ILE A 123 12.31 -2.85 -15.88
CA ILE A 123 13.22 -2.02 -16.70
C ILE A 123 13.90 -0.97 -15.82
N LEU A 124 13.13 -0.24 -14.99
CA LEU A 124 13.68 0.73 -14.03
C LEU A 124 14.70 0.08 -13.06
N ASP A 125 14.41 -1.17 -12.64
CA ASP A 125 15.34 -1.93 -11.81
C ASP A 125 16.65 -2.25 -12.55
N LYS A 126 16.57 -2.69 -13.82
CA LYS A 126 17.74 -2.95 -14.65
C LYS A 126 18.57 -1.69 -14.88
N GLU A 127 17.91 -0.56 -15.15
CA GLU A 127 18.57 0.73 -15.40
C GLU A 127 19.17 1.34 -14.14
N GLY A 128 18.89 0.76 -12.99
CA GLY A 128 19.40 1.22 -11.70
C GLY A 128 18.78 2.55 -11.26
N ASP A 129 17.52 2.79 -11.63
CA ASP A 129 16.79 3.99 -11.20
C ASP A 129 16.86 4.17 -9.68
N LYS A 130 17.15 5.40 -9.24
CA LYS A 130 17.37 5.71 -7.83
C LYS A 130 16.13 5.41 -6.97
N ASP A 131 14.95 5.78 -7.46
CA ASP A 131 13.70 5.57 -6.71
C ASP A 131 13.38 4.07 -6.66
N MET A 132 13.65 3.33 -7.76
CA MET A 132 13.48 1.86 -7.78
C MET A 132 14.45 1.14 -6.84
N LYS A 133 15.73 1.54 -6.78
CA LYS A 133 16.71 1.00 -5.81
C LYS A 133 16.25 1.21 -4.37
N THR A 134 15.78 2.43 -4.06
CA THR A 134 15.23 2.74 -2.75
C THR A 134 14.02 1.87 -2.44
N ARG A 135 13.07 1.74 -3.38
CA ARG A 135 11.90 0.86 -3.23
C ARG A 135 12.30 -0.58 -2.94
N VAL A 136 13.28 -1.13 -3.68
CA VAL A 136 13.75 -2.51 -3.47
C VAL A 136 14.36 -2.68 -2.08
N ALA A 137 15.24 -1.78 -1.66
CA ALA A 137 15.86 -1.83 -0.34
C ALA A 137 14.85 -1.74 0.81
N LEU A 138 13.77 -0.98 0.61
CA LEU A 138 12.75 -0.71 1.63
C LEU A 138 11.58 -1.70 1.60
N THR A 139 11.46 -2.52 0.54
CA THR A 139 10.36 -3.48 0.39
C THR A 139 10.13 -4.37 1.62
N PRO A 140 11.14 -4.95 2.29
CA PRO A 140 10.92 -5.74 3.49
C PRO A 140 10.25 -4.93 4.61
N TRP A 141 10.66 -3.70 4.83
CA TRP A 141 10.14 -2.82 5.88
C TRP A 141 8.70 -2.40 5.62
N ILE A 142 8.34 -2.12 4.36
CA ILE A 142 6.98 -1.76 3.96
C ILE A 142 6.00 -2.91 4.27
N TYR A 143 6.40 -4.15 4.01
CA TYR A 143 5.54 -5.30 4.27
C TYR A 143 5.55 -5.75 5.73
N PHE A 144 6.70 -5.67 6.41
CA PHE A 144 6.81 -6.10 7.81
C PHE A 144 6.26 -5.07 8.80
N GLY A 145 6.38 -3.76 8.51
CA GLY A 145 6.08 -2.72 9.47
C GLY A 145 4.66 -2.78 10.04
N PRO A 146 3.60 -2.82 9.23
CA PRO A 146 2.22 -2.89 9.74
C PRO A 146 1.94 -4.17 10.51
N PHE A 147 2.59 -5.28 10.16
CA PHE A 147 2.42 -6.58 10.81
C PHE A 147 3.31 -6.78 12.04
N ALA A 148 4.40 -6.00 12.18
CA ALA A 148 5.34 -6.14 13.30
C ALA A 148 4.71 -5.76 14.65
N PHE A 149 3.71 -4.90 14.66
CA PHE A 149 3.04 -4.44 15.88
C PHE A 149 2.44 -5.62 16.66
N ILE A 150 1.71 -6.51 16.00
CA ILE A 150 1.04 -7.65 16.66
C ILE A 150 2.04 -8.60 17.34
N PRO A 151 3.06 -9.15 16.65
CA PRO A 151 4.06 -9.98 17.29
C PRO A 151 4.80 -9.27 18.43
N LEU A 152 5.13 -7.98 18.28
CA LEU A 152 5.78 -7.21 19.35
C LEU A 152 4.91 -7.12 20.60
N MET A 153 3.60 -6.83 20.42
CA MET A 153 2.66 -6.80 21.55
C MET A 153 2.55 -8.17 22.24
N VAL A 154 2.44 -9.26 21.48
CA VAL A 154 2.38 -10.61 22.02
C VAL A 154 3.64 -10.91 22.84
N VAL A 155 4.82 -10.56 22.34
CA VAL A 155 6.10 -10.74 23.06
C VAL A 155 6.15 -9.87 24.32
N GLY A 156 5.73 -8.60 24.23
CA GLY A 156 5.69 -7.70 25.38
C GLY A 156 4.79 -8.22 26.49
N ILE A 157 3.57 -8.66 26.17
CA ILE A 157 2.63 -9.27 27.12
C ILE A 157 3.21 -10.55 27.72
N ALA A 158 3.83 -11.41 26.92
CA ALA A 158 4.44 -12.64 27.40
C ALA A 158 5.59 -12.36 28.40
N ILE A 159 6.42 -11.36 28.14
CA ILE A 159 7.51 -10.95 29.03
C ILE A 159 6.94 -10.37 30.31
N ASP A 160 5.93 -9.53 30.29
CA ASP A 160 5.25 -9.01 31.47
C ASP A 160 4.68 -10.13 32.32
N PHE A 161 4.06 -11.12 31.69
CA PHE A 161 3.50 -12.28 32.39
C PHE A 161 4.59 -13.14 33.05
N LEU A 162 5.66 -13.46 32.31
CA LEU A 162 6.68 -14.43 32.77
C LEU A 162 7.73 -13.82 33.68
N VAL A 163 8.03 -12.52 33.55
CA VAL A 163 9.21 -11.89 34.18
C VAL A 163 8.81 -10.78 35.15
N PHE A 164 7.83 -9.97 34.80
CA PHE A 164 7.52 -8.71 35.50
C PHE A 164 6.20 -8.73 36.31
N ASN A 165 5.59 -9.89 36.56
CA ASN A 165 4.34 -10.03 37.32
C ASN A 165 3.21 -9.08 36.85
N PHE A 166 3.04 -8.93 35.53
CA PHE A 166 2.03 -8.08 34.90
C PHE A 166 2.15 -6.57 35.18
N ASN A 167 3.34 -6.05 35.41
CA ASN A 167 3.49 -4.61 35.64
C ASN A 167 3.39 -3.72 34.38
N GLY A 168 3.22 -4.31 33.18
CA GLY A 168 2.96 -3.60 31.91
C GLY A 168 4.18 -2.93 31.27
N VAL A 169 5.38 -2.99 31.86
CA VAL A 169 6.58 -2.31 31.35
C VAL A 169 7.00 -2.86 29.99
N ALA A 170 7.09 -4.18 29.83
CA ALA A 170 7.50 -4.78 28.57
C ALA A 170 6.46 -4.57 27.48
N THR A 171 5.17 -4.61 27.82
CA THR A 171 4.07 -4.27 26.89
C THR A 171 4.16 -2.84 26.42
N THR A 172 4.41 -1.89 27.30
CA THR A 172 4.56 -0.46 26.97
C THR A 172 5.77 -0.23 26.04
N VAL A 173 6.91 -0.84 26.33
CA VAL A 173 8.11 -0.77 25.47
C VAL A 173 7.82 -1.40 24.09
N ALA A 174 7.13 -2.55 24.05
CA ALA A 174 6.76 -3.20 22.80
C ALA A 174 5.81 -2.33 21.97
N ALA A 175 4.84 -1.66 22.60
CA ALA A 175 3.93 -0.73 21.94
C ALA A 175 4.67 0.49 21.36
N ALA A 176 5.61 1.08 22.11
CA ALA A 176 6.43 2.19 21.64
C ALA A 176 7.31 1.80 20.44
N LEU A 177 7.98 0.64 20.50
CA LEU A 177 8.77 0.11 19.39
C LEU A 177 7.91 -0.17 18.17
N GLY A 178 6.75 -0.79 18.36
CA GLY A 178 5.79 -1.04 17.29
C GLY A 178 5.32 0.24 16.61
N LEU A 179 5.08 1.28 17.38
CA LEU A 179 4.71 2.60 16.85
C LEU A 179 5.84 3.21 16.00
N VAL A 180 7.09 3.15 16.46
CA VAL A 180 8.25 3.63 15.70
C VAL A 180 8.37 2.89 14.35
N ILE A 181 8.25 1.56 14.36
CA ILE A 181 8.29 0.75 13.14
C ILE A 181 7.14 1.12 12.21
N TYR A 182 5.94 1.37 12.75
CA TYR A 182 4.78 1.80 11.97
C TYR A 182 5.00 3.16 11.29
N VAL A 183 5.54 4.15 12.02
CA VAL A 183 5.91 5.47 11.46
C VAL A 183 6.92 5.33 10.32
N ILE A 184 7.95 4.52 10.52
CA ILE A 184 8.95 4.25 9.48
C ILE A 184 8.26 3.66 8.25
N SER A 185 7.44 2.63 8.41
CA SER A 185 6.71 1.97 7.31
C SER A 185 5.83 2.94 6.55
N PHE A 186 5.13 3.83 7.24
CA PHE A 186 4.31 4.88 6.64
C PHE A 186 5.15 5.81 5.73
N VAL A 187 6.28 6.33 6.23
CA VAL A 187 7.18 7.18 5.42
C VAL A 187 7.66 6.44 4.17
N LEU A 188 7.99 5.15 4.29
CA LEU A 188 8.44 4.33 3.18
C LEU A 188 7.33 4.07 2.15
N SER A 189 6.08 3.96 2.58
CA SER A 189 4.92 3.81 1.68
C SER A 189 4.78 5.01 0.74
N ILE A 190 4.99 6.23 1.23
CA ILE A 190 4.95 7.45 0.40
C ILE A 190 6.01 7.39 -0.72
N MET A 191 7.19 6.87 -0.44
CA MET A 191 8.28 6.79 -1.42
C MET A 191 7.97 5.82 -2.58
N THR A 192 7.13 4.81 -2.36
CA THR A 192 6.78 3.84 -3.42
C THR A 192 5.88 4.44 -4.49
N LEU A 193 5.02 5.40 -4.15
CA LEU A 193 4.11 6.06 -5.11
C LEU A 193 4.87 6.69 -6.27
N LYS A 194 6.02 7.33 -5.98
CA LYS A 194 6.86 7.96 -7.01
C LYS A 194 7.38 6.94 -8.03
N THR A 195 7.79 5.76 -7.55
CA THR A 195 8.29 4.68 -8.41
C THR A 195 7.17 4.08 -9.26
N GLU A 196 5.98 3.85 -8.68
CA GLU A 196 4.82 3.34 -9.44
C GLU A 196 4.42 4.33 -10.54
N LYS A 197 4.36 5.64 -10.23
CA LYS A 197 4.04 6.66 -11.25
C LYS A 197 5.06 6.69 -12.39
N LYS A 198 6.37 6.62 -12.09
CA LYS A 198 7.40 6.50 -13.12
C LYS A 198 7.22 5.25 -13.99
N ALA A 199 6.89 4.13 -13.38
CA ALA A 199 6.65 2.88 -14.12
C ALA A 199 5.41 2.97 -15.02
N GLN A 200 4.35 3.64 -14.57
CA GLN A 200 3.13 3.88 -15.35
C GLN A 200 3.41 4.78 -16.56
N ASP A 201 4.16 5.85 -16.37
CA ASP A 201 4.55 6.76 -17.44
C ASP A 201 5.46 6.04 -18.46
N LEU A 202 6.44 5.27 -18.00
CA LEU A 202 7.32 4.46 -18.84
C LEU A 202 6.53 3.37 -19.59
N ALA A 203 5.58 2.71 -18.95
CA ALA A 203 4.72 1.71 -19.58
C ALA A 203 3.92 2.31 -20.73
N CYS A 204 3.29 3.47 -20.52
CA CYS A 204 2.54 4.17 -21.56
C CYS A 204 3.45 4.57 -22.74
N LYS A 205 4.67 5.04 -22.44
CA LYS A 205 5.68 5.39 -23.45
C LYS A 205 6.08 4.17 -24.30
N ILE A 206 6.46 3.07 -23.66
CA ILE A 206 6.86 1.84 -24.34
C ILE A 206 5.73 1.29 -25.22
N LEU A 207 4.50 1.25 -24.70
CA LEU A 207 3.35 0.76 -25.46
C LEU A 207 3.07 1.58 -26.71
N LYS A 208 3.32 2.90 -26.66
CA LYS A 208 3.19 3.79 -27.81
C LYS A 208 4.33 3.61 -28.78
N GLU A 209 5.58 3.64 -28.33
CA GLU A 209 6.78 3.50 -29.17
C GLU A 209 6.86 2.14 -29.87
N ASP A 210 6.38 1.09 -29.23
CA ASP A 210 6.37 -0.28 -29.74
C ASP A 210 5.10 -0.63 -30.55
N ASP A 211 4.24 0.34 -30.80
CA ASP A 211 2.94 0.16 -31.49
C ASP A 211 2.12 -0.99 -30.86
N MET A 212 2.15 -1.11 -29.54
CA MET A 212 1.41 -2.14 -28.79
C MET A 212 0.04 -1.66 -28.30
N ALA A 213 -0.25 -0.36 -28.37
CA ALA A 213 -1.51 0.26 -28.02
C ALA A 213 -1.76 1.53 -28.84
N THR A 214 -3.05 1.81 -29.10
CA THR A 214 -3.46 3.08 -29.74
C THR A 214 -3.44 4.23 -28.73
N ASP A 215 -3.45 5.49 -29.24
CA ASP A 215 -3.52 6.67 -28.36
C ASP A 215 -4.82 6.69 -27.50
N GLU A 216 -5.94 6.18 -28.03
CA GLU A 216 -7.18 6.02 -27.26
C GLU A 216 -7.01 5.03 -26.11
N GLU A 217 -6.36 3.89 -26.37
CA GLU A 217 -6.08 2.87 -25.36
C GLU A 217 -5.12 3.40 -24.28
N ILE A 218 -4.09 4.13 -24.68
CA ILE A 218 -3.17 4.81 -23.76
C ILE A 218 -3.94 5.81 -22.86
N GLY A 219 -4.90 6.56 -23.44
CA GLY A 219 -5.77 7.44 -22.66
C GLY A 219 -6.57 6.70 -21.57
N MET A 220 -7.14 5.54 -21.91
CA MET A 220 -7.87 4.69 -20.95
C MET A 220 -6.95 4.11 -19.88
N MET A 221 -5.71 3.73 -20.24
CA MET A 221 -4.72 3.24 -19.28
C MET A 221 -4.28 4.33 -18.31
N LYS A 222 -4.05 5.56 -18.79
CA LYS A 222 -3.73 6.72 -17.95
C LYS A 222 -4.86 7.05 -16.97
N GLU A 223 -6.12 6.97 -17.42
CA GLU A 223 -7.28 7.13 -16.54
C GLU A 223 -7.27 6.08 -15.42
N LEU A 224 -7.03 4.81 -15.76
CA LEU A 224 -6.95 3.72 -14.80
C LEU A 224 -5.81 3.93 -13.80
N PHE A 225 -4.61 4.30 -14.27
CA PHE A 225 -3.46 4.57 -13.41
C PHE A 225 -3.70 5.77 -12.49
N THR A 226 -4.35 6.82 -12.99
CA THR A 226 -4.73 7.98 -12.17
C THR A 226 -5.62 7.56 -11.01
N LEU A 227 -6.62 6.71 -11.24
CA LEU A 227 -7.50 6.22 -10.20
C LEU A 227 -6.77 5.35 -9.18
N TYR A 228 -5.85 4.49 -9.62
CA TYR A 228 -4.98 3.72 -8.71
C TYR A 228 -4.13 4.65 -7.84
N ASN A 229 -3.56 5.71 -8.42
CA ASN A 229 -2.74 6.67 -7.67
C ASN A 229 -3.58 7.47 -6.67
N ILE A 230 -4.80 7.88 -7.04
CA ILE A 230 -5.74 8.56 -6.12
C ILE A 230 -6.11 7.63 -4.96
N GLN A 231 -6.45 6.36 -5.24
CA GLN A 231 -6.73 5.37 -4.21
C GLN A 231 -5.53 5.21 -3.28
N TYR A 232 -4.33 5.06 -3.84
CA TYR A 232 -3.10 4.90 -3.04
C TYR A 232 -2.80 6.11 -2.15
N ILE A 233 -2.99 7.34 -2.67
CA ILE A 233 -2.84 8.57 -1.87
C ILE A 233 -3.87 8.59 -0.73
N ASN A 234 -5.12 8.24 -1.01
CA ASN A 234 -6.16 8.19 0.00
C ASN A 234 -5.84 7.16 1.10
N ASP A 235 -5.33 5.99 0.71
CA ASP A 235 -4.90 4.94 1.65
C ASP A 235 -3.74 5.43 2.54
N ILE A 236 -2.78 6.17 1.98
CA ILE A 236 -1.70 6.82 2.74
C ILE A 236 -2.26 7.83 3.76
N VAL A 237 -3.23 8.66 3.36
CA VAL A 237 -3.85 9.64 4.26
C VAL A 237 -4.59 8.93 5.40
N LEU A 238 -5.32 7.86 5.08
CA LEU A 238 -6.01 7.05 6.08
C LEU A 238 -5.03 6.41 7.06
N GLU A 239 -3.94 5.84 6.57
CA GLU A 239 -2.87 5.24 7.38
C GLU A 239 -2.21 6.29 8.29
N PHE A 240 -1.97 7.50 7.79
CA PHE A 240 -1.43 8.61 8.57
C PHE A 240 -2.35 9.01 9.73
N LEU A 241 -3.65 9.15 9.47
CA LEU A 241 -4.62 9.48 10.52
C LEU A 241 -4.72 8.37 11.57
N GLN A 242 -4.70 7.10 11.14
CA GLN A 242 -4.68 5.96 12.06
C GLN A 242 -3.41 5.93 12.91
N MET A 243 -2.27 6.30 12.34
CA MET A 243 -1.01 6.44 13.09
C MET A 243 -1.13 7.53 14.15
N ILE A 244 -1.64 8.71 13.79
CA ILE A 244 -1.87 9.80 14.75
C ILE A 244 -2.81 9.33 15.87
N LEU A 245 -3.91 8.67 15.54
CA LEU A 245 -4.84 8.15 16.53
C LEU A 245 -4.16 7.20 17.52
N LYS A 246 -3.36 6.25 17.04
CA LYS A 246 -2.59 5.33 17.91
C LYS A 246 -1.61 6.05 18.83
N ILE A 247 -0.97 7.13 18.35
CA ILE A 247 -0.09 7.96 19.19
C ILE A 247 -0.91 8.65 20.30
N LEU A 248 -2.05 9.24 19.95
CA LEU A 248 -2.90 9.93 20.91
C LEU A 248 -3.47 8.95 21.96
N GLU A 249 -3.92 7.77 21.54
CA GLU A 249 -4.38 6.69 22.44
C GLU A 249 -3.27 6.24 23.39
N PHE A 250 -2.05 6.08 22.89
CA PHE A 250 -0.89 5.72 23.70
C PHE A 250 -0.59 6.80 24.77
N VAL A 251 -0.62 8.08 24.38
CA VAL A 251 -0.42 9.20 25.31
C VAL A 251 -1.55 9.28 26.32
N ALA A 252 -2.81 9.04 25.91
CA ALA A 252 -3.95 9.02 26.80
C ALA A 252 -3.82 7.93 27.86
N LYS A 253 -3.38 6.73 27.46
CA LYS A 253 -3.12 5.64 28.39
C LYS A 253 -2.06 5.99 29.43
N MET A 254 -0.94 6.58 29.00
CA MET A 254 0.11 7.03 29.93
C MET A 254 -0.40 8.10 30.93
N GLN A 255 -1.28 9.01 30.49
CA GLN A 255 -1.87 10.02 31.38
C GLN A 255 -2.82 9.38 32.41
N SER A 256 -3.65 8.43 31.98
CA SER A 256 -4.59 7.75 32.88
C SER A 256 -3.88 6.94 33.98
N GLU A 257 -2.79 6.24 33.61
CA GLU A 257 -1.96 5.46 34.55
C GLU A 257 -1.27 6.37 35.57
N SER A 258 -0.75 7.54 35.13
CA SER A 258 -0.06 8.49 36.02
C SER A 258 -0.99 9.30 36.96
N SER A 259 -2.29 9.30 36.70
CA SER A 259 -3.29 10.01 37.53
C SER A 259 -4.00 9.11 38.52
N GLY A 260 -3.74 7.78 38.44
CA GLY A 260 -4.32 6.77 39.34
C GLY A 260 -3.43 6.39 40.55
N ASP A 261 -2.19 6.85 40.55
CA ASP A 261 -1.24 6.78 41.68
C ASP A 261 -1.32 8.06 42.52
#